data_998edd42eeb2aab55939ca1d73146815
#
_entry.id   998edd42eeb2aab55939ca1d73146815
#
_cell.length_a   1.000
_cell.length_b   1.000
_cell.length_c   1.000
_cell.angle_alpha   90.00
_cell.angle_beta   90.00
_cell.angle_gamma   90.00
#
_symmetry.space_group_name_H-M   'P 1'
#
loop_
_entity.id
_entity.type
_entity.pdbx_description
1 polymer ?
#
loop_
_entity_poly.entity_id
_entity_poly.type
_entity_poly.pdbx_seq_one_letter_code
_entity_poly.pdbx_strand_id
1 'polypeptide(L)'
;MILEIPHIPVLLNEVQEIFKNLKTGYFLDCTLGFGGHSEALLKNHPDLKFIACDQDQQALEFSKKRLKDFRNRITFMQSNFSEVLEKISHKEELRGILADIGVSSFQLDNNERGFSVNSDFLDMRMNQNSKISAYEIINTYTKEQLTSIFKDYGELHDAHFIAEKICLERSKNPIKSAKELYQIIGKGKQNHRKISKATLAFQAIRIEVNQELKVLKDFLGHLENLKPKNCILAIISFHSLEDRIVKKFFKKWSKNCICDEKIMRCECGNNHSLGQIITKKAISASKEELLKNSRSSCAKMRAFYFNNLDNK
;
A
#
# COMPACT_ATOMS: atom_id res chain seq x y z
N MET A 1 -30.04 -9.22 6.07
CA MET A 1 -28.85 -10.00 5.71
C MET A 1 -27.67 -9.32 6.42
N ILE A 2 -27.11 -9.93 7.47
CA ILE A 2 -25.95 -9.41 8.18
C ILE A 2 -24.79 -9.60 7.19
N LEU A 3 -24.17 -8.49 6.72
CA LEU A 3 -22.92 -8.56 5.98
C LEU A 3 -21.86 -9.14 6.94
N GLU A 4 -21.48 -10.37 6.73
CA GLU A 4 -20.31 -10.90 7.44
C GLU A 4 -19.14 -9.97 7.10
N ILE A 5 -18.60 -9.31 8.12
CA ILE A 5 -17.47 -8.39 7.99
C ILE A 5 -16.23 -9.27 7.88
N PRO A 6 -15.63 -9.42 6.69
CA PRO A 6 -14.60 -10.44 6.48
C PRO A 6 -13.28 -10.13 7.20
N HIS A 7 -13.10 -8.92 7.80
CA HIS A 7 -11.79 -8.54 8.31
C HIS A 7 -11.81 -7.39 9.32
N ILE A 8 -10.94 -7.49 10.33
CA ILE A 8 -10.59 -6.39 11.23
C ILE A 8 -9.48 -5.58 10.54
N PRO A 9 -9.64 -4.23 10.38
CA PRO A 9 -8.61 -3.39 9.81
C PRO A 9 -7.31 -3.47 10.61
N VAL A 10 -6.18 -3.48 9.91
CA VAL A 10 -4.85 -3.55 10.53
C VAL A 10 -4.53 -2.22 11.22
N LEU A 11 -3.98 -2.26 12.44
CA LEU A 11 -3.60 -1.06 13.22
C LEU A 11 -4.76 -0.07 13.42
N LEU A 12 -5.99 -0.57 13.58
CA LEU A 12 -7.18 0.26 13.68
C LEU A 12 -7.11 1.29 14.80
N ASN A 13 -6.69 0.86 16.00
CA ASN A 13 -6.58 1.75 17.16
C ASN A 13 -5.52 2.83 16.95
N GLU A 14 -4.40 2.46 16.36
CA GLU A 14 -3.30 3.37 16.06
C GLU A 14 -3.71 4.40 15.00
N VAL A 15 -4.47 3.98 13.98
CA VAL A 15 -5.05 4.89 12.97
C VAL A 15 -6.00 5.89 13.64
N GLN A 16 -6.91 5.40 14.49
CA GLN A 16 -7.82 6.29 15.23
C GLN A 16 -7.07 7.27 16.12
N GLU A 17 -6.01 6.84 16.80
CA GLU A 17 -5.19 7.69 17.66
C GLU A 17 -4.46 8.79 16.88
N ILE A 18 -3.90 8.46 15.71
CA ILE A 18 -3.21 9.42 14.83
C ILE A 18 -4.16 10.53 14.38
N PHE A 19 -5.40 10.20 14.07
CA PHE A 19 -6.37 11.14 13.52
C PHE A 19 -7.34 11.73 14.56
N LYS A 20 -7.25 11.36 15.83
CA LYS A 20 -8.22 11.73 16.89
C LYS A 20 -8.56 13.21 17.04
N ASN A 21 -7.61 14.08 16.70
CA ASN A 21 -7.77 15.53 16.85
C ASN A 21 -8.35 16.24 15.61
N LEU A 22 -8.65 15.51 14.53
CA LEU A 22 -9.28 16.08 13.36
C LEU A 22 -10.72 16.46 13.69
N LYS A 23 -11.13 17.68 13.31
CA LYS A 23 -12.48 18.20 13.61
C LYS A 23 -13.30 18.40 12.34
N THR A 24 -12.79 19.17 11.39
CA THR A 24 -13.52 19.55 10.15
C THR A 24 -12.62 19.42 8.94
N GLY A 25 -13.22 19.42 7.74
CA GLY A 25 -12.53 19.31 6.46
C GLY A 25 -12.72 17.96 5.81
N TYR A 26 -11.84 17.63 4.87
CA TYR A 26 -11.90 16.37 4.12
C TYR A 26 -10.87 15.38 4.62
N PHE A 27 -11.30 14.13 4.70
CA PHE A 27 -10.46 12.97 4.93
C PHE A 27 -10.39 12.13 3.66
N LEU A 28 -9.19 11.81 3.20
CA LEU A 28 -8.97 10.94 2.05
C LEU A 28 -8.53 9.56 2.52
N ASP A 29 -9.36 8.54 2.27
CA ASP A 29 -8.99 7.13 2.37
C ASP A 29 -8.57 6.65 0.98
N CYS A 30 -7.28 6.44 0.79
CA CYS A 30 -6.68 6.10 -0.50
C CYS A 30 -6.87 4.63 -0.89
N THR A 31 -7.22 3.78 0.08
CA THR A 31 -7.26 2.32 -0.01
C THR A 31 -8.42 1.79 0.82
N LEU A 32 -9.63 2.15 0.39
CA LEU A 32 -10.86 1.91 1.15
C LEU A 32 -11.05 0.44 1.56
N GLY A 33 -10.68 -0.50 0.67
CA GLY A 33 -10.93 -1.91 0.87
C GLY A 33 -12.40 -2.18 1.21
N PHE A 34 -12.64 -2.86 2.32
CA PHE A 34 -14.00 -3.10 2.83
C PHE A 34 -14.52 -2.02 3.79
N GLY A 35 -13.87 -0.85 3.82
CA GLY A 35 -14.34 0.34 4.52
C GLY A 35 -14.19 0.32 6.04
N GLY A 36 -13.36 -0.57 6.60
CA GLY A 36 -13.24 -0.72 8.03
C GLY A 36 -12.61 0.49 8.74
N HIS A 37 -11.51 1.03 8.22
CA HIS A 37 -10.90 2.27 8.71
C HIS A 37 -11.85 3.45 8.55
N SER A 38 -12.41 3.62 7.35
CA SER A 38 -13.37 4.70 7.06
C SER A 38 -14.59 4.64 7.96
N GLU A 39 -15.16 3.47 8.25
CA GLU A 39 -16.30 3.34 9.16
C GLU A 39 -15.97 3.81 10.58
N ALA A 40 -14.84 3.36 11.11
CA ALA A 40 -14.41 3.73 12.45
C ALA A 40 -14.14 5.24 12.58
N LEU A 41 -13.49 5.83 11.58
CA LEU A 41 -13.22 7.26 11.55
C LEU A 41 -14.48 8.10 11.34
N LEU A 42 -15.42 7.67 10.46
CA LEU A 42 -16.71 8.33 10.26
C LEU A 42 -17.56 8.36 11.52
N LYS A 43 -17.52 7.31 12.35
CA LYS A 43 -18.20 7.25 13.66
C LYS A 43 -17.60 8.22 14.65
N ASN A 44 -16.27 8.37 14.68
CA ASN A 44 -15.57 9.21 15.65
C ASN A 44 -15.48 10.68 15.27
N HIS A 45 -15.69 11.01 13.98
CA HIS A 45 -15.53 12.37 13.45
C HIS A 45 -16.80 12.78 12.68
N PRO A 46 -17.84 13.28 13.38
CA PRO A 46 -19.14 13.58 12.77
C PRO A 46 -19.09 14.70 11.72
N ASP A 47 -18.14 15.64 11.84
CA ASP A 47 -18.05 16.83 10.99
C ASP A 47 -17.06 16.68 9.82
N LEU A 48 -16.34 15.55 9.73
CA LEU A 48 -15.48 15.28 8.59
C LEU A 48 -16.28 14.77 7.39
N LYS A 49 -15.90 15.23 6.21
CA LYS A 49 -16.32 14.68 4.92
C LYS A 49 -15.25 13.74 4.39
N PHE A 50 -15.66 12.62 3.80
CA PHE A 50 -14.75 11.59 3.33
C PHE A 50 -14.72 11.51 1.81
N ILE A 51 -13.55 11.32 1.28
CA ILE A 51 -13.31 10.83 -0.08
C ILE A 51 -12.65 9.48 0.07
N ALA A 52 -13.31 8.43 -0.42
CA ALA A 52 -12.87 7.05 -0.28
C ALA A 52 -12.58 6.45 -1.65
N CYS A 53 -11.34 6.02 -1.84
CA CYS A 53 -10.83 5.53 -3.10
C CYS A 53 -10.43 4.05 -3.00
N ASP A 54 -10.73 3.29 -4.03
CA ASP A 54 -10.14 1.97 -4.26
C ASP A 54 -10.05 1.69 -5.76
N GLN A 55 -9.08 0.89 -6.17
CA GLN A 55 -8.97 0.44 -7.55
C GLN A 55 -9.77 -0.83 -7.81
N ASP A 56 -10.13 -1.58 -6.76
CA ASP A 56 -10.93 -2.80 -6.83
C ASP A 56 -12.42 -2.47 -6.76
N GLN A 57 -13.13 -2.69 -7.88
CA GLN A 57 -14.56 -2.44 -7.99
C GLN A 57 -15.38 -3.24 -6.97
N GLN A 58 -14.98 -4.48 -6.69
CA GLN A 58 -15.69 -5.35 -5.73
C GLN A 58 -15.60 -4.79 -4.31
N ALA A 59 -14.42 -4.27 -3.93
CA ALA A 59 -14.23 -3.62 -2.64
C ALA A 59 -15.10 -2.36 -2.51
N LEU A 60 -15.17 -1.53 -3.55
CA LEU A 60 -16.02 -0.33 -3.57
C LEU A 60 -17.50 -0.66 -3.41
N GLU A 61 -18.01 -1.66 -4.12
CA GLU A 61 -19.43 -2.05 -4.05
C GLU A 61 -19.80 -2.59 -2.67
N PHE A 62 -18.90 -3.37 -2.06
CA PHE A 62 -19.08 -3.83 -0.69
C PHE A 62 -19.12 -2.64 0.28
N SER A 63 -18.16 -1.74 0.18
CA SER A 63 -18.01 -0.60 1.09
C SER A 63 -19.15 0.41 0.96
N LYS A 64 -19.72 0.62 -0.23
CA LYS A 64 -20.95 1.41 -0.42
C LYS A 64 -22.12 0.86 0.38
N LYS A 65 -22.26 -0.47 0.43
CA LYS A 65 -23.32 -1.13 1.24
C LYS A 65 -23.05 -1.00 2.74
N ARG A 66 -21.81 -1.21 3.15
CA ARG A 66 -21.38 -1.11 4.55
C ARG A 66 -21.53 0.30 5.11
N LEU A 67 -21.15 1.30 4.33
CA LEU A 67 -21.11 2.71 4.73
C LEU A 67 -22.39 3.49 4.35
N LYS A 68 -23.49 2.80 4.04
CA LYS A 68 -24.75 3.41 3.59
C LYS A 68 -25.31 4.49 4.54
N ASP A 69 -25.08 4.35 5.84
CA ASP A 69 -25.56 5.28 6.86
C ASP A 69 -24.75 6.60 6.86
N PHE A 70 -23.59 6.62 6.22
CA PHE A 70 -22.73 7.79 6.07
C PHE A 70 -22.75 8.41 4.68
N ARG A 71 -23.69 8.00 3.80
CA ARG A 71 -23.76 8.40 2.38
C ARG A 71 -23.70 9.92 2.14
N ASN A 72 -24.17 10.72 3.10
CA ASN A 72 -24.18 12.17 2.98
C ASN A 72 -22.82 12.81 3.27
N ARG A 73 -21.87 12.05 3.80
CA ARG A 73 -20.54 12.50 4.21
C ARG A 73 -19.39 11.79 3.51
N ILE A 74 -19.68 10.83 2.63
CA ILE A 74 -18.66 10.04 1.93
C ILE A 74 -18.90 10.03 0.42
N THR A 75 -17.85 10.31 -0.33
CA THR A 75 -17.80 10.18 -1.79
C THR A 75 -16.89 9.01 -2.16
N PHE A 76 -17.38 8.10 -2.99
CA PHE A 76 -16.63 6.93 -3.44
C PHE A 76 -16.04 7.19 -4.83
N MET A 77 -14.78 6.83 -5.01
CA MET A 77 -14.07 6.96 -6.29
C MET A 77 -13.38 5.65 -6.65
N GLN A 78 -13.62 5.16 -7.88
CA GLN A 78 -12.81 4.08 -8.43
C GLN A 78 -11.57 4.69 -9.07
N SER A 79 -10.43 4.54 -8.41
CA SER A 79 -9.15 5.06 -8.92
C SER A 79 -7.99 4.35 -8.23
N ASN A 80 -6.85 4.35 -8.89
CA ASN A 80 -5.59 4.10 -8.22
C ASN A 80 -5.27 5.30 -7.29
N PHE A 81 -4.72 5.02 -6.12
CA PHE A 81 -4.46 6.08 -5.14
C PHE A 81 -3.40 7.10 -5.58
N SER A 82 -2.51 6.77 -6.53
CA SER A 82 -1.60 7.75 -7.10
C SER A 82 -2.31 8.84 -7.91
N GLU A 83 -3.47 8.53 -8.51
CA GLU A 83 -4.21 9.42 -9.37
C GLU A 83 -5.31 10.20 -8.64
N VAL A 84 -5.72 9.74 -7.45
CA VAL A 84 -6.86 10.32 -6.72
C VAL A 84 -6.67 11.80 -6.41
N LEU A 85 -5.44 12.22 -6.09
CA LEU A 85 -5.11 13.61 -5.78
C LEU A 85 -5.32 14.56 -6.97
N GLU A 86 -5.23 14.06 -8.20
CA GLU A 86 -5.51 14.87 -9.40
C GLU A 86 -7.02 15.03 -9.64
N LYS A 87 -7.81 14.04 -9.24
CA LYS A 87 -9.24 13.94 -9.54
C LYS A 87 -10.14 14.62 -8.51
N ILE A 88 -9.66 14.85 -7.27
CA ILE A 88 -10.46 15.46 -6.21
C ILE A 88 -10.46 16.99 -6.31
N SER A 89 -11.61 17.60 -5.94
CA SER A 89 -11.81 19.07 -6.00
C SER A 89 -11.43 19.82 -4.72
N HIS A 90 -11.47 19.15 -3.55
CA HIS A 90 -11.28 19.80 -2.24
C HIS A 90 -9.88 19.61 -1.66
N LYS A 91 -8.83 19.74 -2.51
CA LYS A 91 -7.43 19.51 -2.12
C LYS A 91 -6.96 20.38 -0.97
N GLU A 92 -7.37 21.65 -0.96
CA GLU A 92 -7.00 22.66 0.05
C GLU A 92 -7.64 22.39 1.42
N GLU A 93 -8.74 21.63 1.43
CA GLU A 93 -9.48 21.30 2.65
C GLU A 93 -9.09 19.93 3.21
N LEU A 94 -8.12 19.22 2.62
CA LEU A 94 -7.62 17.96 3.14
C LEU A 94 -7.00 18.16 4.52
N ARG A 95 -7.42 17.35 5.50
CA ARG A 95 -6.90 17.37 6.88
C ARG A 95 -6.36 16.03 7.33
N GLY A 96 -6.81 14.94 6.71
CA GLY A 96 -6.32 13.61 6.95
C GLY A 96 -6.23 12.80 5.67
N ILE A 97 -5.18 12.02 5.53
CA ILE A 97 -4.94 11.10 4.42
C ILE A 97 -4.47 9.78 4.99
N LEU A 98 -5.16 8.69 4.67
CA LEU A 98 -4.79 7.33 5.02
C LEU A 98 -4.52 6.53 3.75
N ALA A 99 -3.42 5.80 3.73
CA ALA A 99 -3.12 4.80 2.72
C ALA A 99 -2.68 3.50 3.41
N ASP A 100 -3.56 2.51 3.46
CA ASP A 100 -3.28 1.14 3.89
C ASP A 100 -2.89 0.33 2.66
N ILE A 101 -1.58 0.41 2.30
CA ILE A 101 -1.08 -0.12 1.02
C ILE A 101 -0.82 -1.61 1.13
N GLY A 102 -1.41 -2.38 0.22
CA GLY A 102 -1.23 -3.83 0.18
C GLY A 102 -2.46 -4.54 -0.37
N VAL A 103 -2.47 -5.85 -0.20
CA VAL A 103 -3.60 -6.70 -0.62
C VAL A 103 -4.63 -6.81 0.50
N SER A 104 -5.90 -6.74 0.14
CA SER A 104 -6.99 -7.00 1.07
C SER A 104 -7.05 -8.49 1.42
N SER A 105 -7.59 -8.82 2.59
CA SER A 105 -7.82 -10.21 2.97
C SER A 105 -8.71 -10.95 2.00
N PHE A 106 -9.70 -10.28 1.43
CA PHE A 106 -10.56 -10.86 0.40
C PHE A 106 -9.77 -11.27 -0.84
N GLN A 107 -8.84 -10.43 -1.31
CA GLN A 107 -7.99 -10.78 -2.45
C GLN A 107 -7.11 -12.00 -2.15
N LEU A 108 -6.63 -12.14 -0.92
CA LEU A 108 -5.84 -13.30 -0.49
C LEU A 108 -6.69 -14.58 -0.34
N ASP A 109 -7.92 -14.44 0.14
CA ASP A 109 -8.81 -15.58 0.44
C ASP A 109 -9.61 -16.04 -0.78
N ASN A 110 -9.80 -15.16 -1.78
CA ASN A 110 -10.49 -15.52 -3.01
C ASN A 110 -9.55 -16.26 -3.96
N ASN A 111 -9.84 -17.55 -4.19
CA ASN A 111 -9.05 -18.42 -5.05
C ASN A 111 -8.88 -17.87 -6.48
N GLU A 112 -9.93 -17.28 -7.05
CA GLU A 112 -9.92 -16.76 -8.43
C GLU A 112 -9.00 -15.55 -8.63
N ARG A 113 -8.68 -14.83 -7.53
CA ARG A 113 -7.81 -13.66 -7.58
C ARG A 113 -6.31 -14.01 -7.70
N GLY A 114 -5.90 -15.24 -7.44
CA GLY A 114 -4.54 -15.72 -7.66
C GLY A 114 -3.46 -15.19 -6.71
N PHE A 115 -3.82 -14.51 -5.61
CA PHE A 115 -2.84 -13.97 -4.67
C PHE A 115 -2.25 -15.01 -3.72
N SER A 116 -3.02 -16.06 -3.42
CA SER A 116 -2.56 -17.15 -2.55
C SER A 116 -1.66 -18.13 -3.30
N VAL A 117 -0.62 -18.63 -2.63
CA VAL A 117 0.22 -19.72 -3.17
C VAL A 117 -0.57 -21.02 -3.41
N ASN A 118 -1.75 -21.15 -2.82
CA ASN A 118 -2.64 -22.29 -2.97
C ASN A 118 -3.73 -22.07 -4.03
N SER A 119 -3.70 -20.97 -4.77
CA SER A 119 -4.70 -20.68 -5.78
C SER A 119 -4.55 -21.55 -7.03
N ASP A 120 -5.70 -21.92 -7.62
CA ASP A 120 -5.79 -22.59 -8.92
C ASP A 120 -5.64 -21.61 -10.10
N PHE A 121 -5.56 -20.32 -9.80
CA PHE A 121 -5.41 -19.21 -10.74
C PHE A 121 -4.09 -18.49 -10.51
N LEU A 122 -3.60 -17.78 -11.53
CA LEU A 122 -2.37 -16.99 -11.49
C LEU A 122 -2.67 -15.58 -12.04
N ASP A 123 -3.47 -14.79 -11.30
CA ASP A 123 -3.91 -13.47 -11.73
C ASP A 123 -3.16 -12.33 -11.02
N MET A 124 -3.33 -12.15 -9.73
CA MET A 124 -2.73 -11.14 -8.85
C MET A 124 -3.05 -9.68 -9.20
N ARG A 125 -3.98 -9.38 -10.11
CA ARG A 125 -4.39 -8.01 -10.42
C ARG A 125 -5.31 -7.47 -9.32
N MET A 126 -4.99 -6.34 -8.73
CA MET A 126 -5.90 -5.60 -7.85
C MET A 126 -7.03 -4.99 -8.67
N ASN A 127 -6.69 -4.33 -9.78
CA ASN A 127 -7.65 -3.88 -10.79
C ASN A 127 -7.78 -4.94 -11.89
N GLN A 128 -8.89 -5.66 -11.93
CA GLN A 128 -9.12 -6.74 -12.89
C GLN A 128 -9.21 -6.26 -14.35
N ASN A 129 -9.38 -4.95 -14.58
CA ASN A 129 -9.36 -4.36 -15.93
C ASN A 129 -7.93 -4.12 -16.45
N SER A 130 -6.89 -4.32 -15.63
CA SER A 130 -5.50 -4.24 -16.07
C SER A 130 -5.18 -5.33 -17.08
N LYS A 131 -4.29 -5.03 -18.05
CA LYS A 131 -3.97 -5.95 -19.16
C LYS A 131 -3.02 -7.08 -18.74
N ILE A 132 -2.11 -6.82 -17.80
CA ILE A 132 -1.03 -7.74 -17.42
C ILE A 132 -1.37 -8.37 -16.09
N SER A 133 -1.51 -9.69 -16.07
CA SER A 133 -1.66 -10.51 -14.87
C SER A 133 -0.35 -11.21 -14.51
N ALA A 134 -0.33 -11.92 -13.39
CA ALA A 134 0.80 -12.77 -13.01
C ALA A 134 1.03 -13.90 -14.04
N TYR A 135 -0.03 -14.37 -14.69
CA TYR A 135 0.07 -15.35 -15.76
C TYR A 135 0.90 -14.81 -16.94
N GLU A 136 0.63 -13.59 -17.42
CA GLU A 136 1.39 -12.99 -18.51
C GLU A 136 2.85 -12.79 -18.09
N ILE A 137 3.12 -12.24 -16.89
CA ILE A 137 4.49 -12.04 -16.41
C ILE A 137 5.26 -13.37 -16.41
N ILE A 138 4.70 -14.40 -15.82
CA ILE A 138 5.39 -15.70 -15.68
C ILE A 138 5.61 -16.37 -17.04
N ASN A 139 4.64 -16.29 -17.96
CA ASN A 139 4.70 -17.01 -19.22
C ASN A 139 5.35 -16.23 -20.36
N THR A 140 5.46 -14.88 -20.28
CA THR A 140 5.95 -14.07 -21.40
C THR A 140 7.23 -13.29 -21.13
N TYR A 141 7.52 -12.92 -19.87
CA TYR A 141 8.73 -12.14 -19.54
C TYR A 141 9.99 -12.95 -19.83
N THR A 142 11.06 -12.26 -20.26
CA THR A 142 12.36 -12.93 -20.46
C THR A 142 12.96 -13.39 -19.14
N LYS A 143 13.95 -14.28 -19.19
CA LYS A 143 14.67 -14.74 -18.00
C LYS A 143 15.30 -13.57 -17.25
N GLU A 144 15.84 -12.60 -17.97
CA GLU A 144 16.47 -11.40 -17.40
C GLU A 144 15.45 -10.53 -16.68
N GLN A 145 14.26 -10.34 -17.28
CA GLN A 145 13.16 -9.58 -16.65
C GLN A 145 12.67 -10.27 -15.37
N LEU A 146 12.46 -11.59 -15.41
CA LEU A 146 12.08 -12.36 -14.21
C LEU A 146 13.17 -12.31 -13.14
N THR A 147 14.44 -12.41 -13.53
CA THR A 147 15.58 -12.29 -12.60
C THR A 147 15.58 -10.94 -11.91
N SER A 148 15.38 -9.85 -12.66
CA SER A 148 15.32 -8.49 -12.12
C SER A 148 14.17 -8.36 -11.10
N ILE A 149 12.95 -8.81 -11.44
CA ILE A 149 11.79 -8.79 -10.54
C ILE A 149 12.10 -9.52 -9.23
N PHE A 150 12.58 -10.74 -9.31
CA PHE A 150 12.88 -11.55 -8.12
C PHE A 150 14.02 -10.98 -7.28
N LYS A 151 15.03 -10.38 -7.92
CA LYS A 151 16.13 -9.72 -7.24
C LYS A 151 15.68 -8.42 -6.57
N ASP A 152 15.03 -7.53 -7.31
CA ASP A 152 14.77 -6.16 -6.89
C ASP A 152 13.53 -6.06 -5.96
N TYR A 153 12.48 -6.85 -6.22
CA TYR A 153 11.23 -6.83 -5.46
C TYR A 153 11.11 -7.99 -4.46
N GLY A 154 11.71 -9.14 -4.76
CA GLY A 154 11.78 -10.28 -3.83
C GLY A 154 12.99 -10.25 -2.93
N GLU A 155 14.00 -9.42 -3.24
CA GLU A 155 15.33 -9.44 -2.59
C GLU A 155 15.90 -10.88 -2.50
N LEU A 156 15.67 -11.70 -3.55
CA LEU A 156 16.07 -13.10 -3.62
C LEU A 156 17.50 -13.23 -4.17
N HIS A 157 18.39 -13.91 -3.41
CA HIS A 157 19.78 -14.11 -3.84
C HIS A 157 19.93 -15.07 -5.00
N ASP A 158 19.02 -16.05 -5.10
CA ASP A 158 18.96 -17.06 -6.15
C ASP A 158 17.93 -16.73 -7.25
N ALA A 159 17.66 -15.45 -7.46
CA ALA A 159 16.69 -14.93 -8.43
C ALA A 159 16.90 -15.51 -9.84
N HIS A 160 18.16 -15.61 -10.29
CA HIS A 160 18.53 -16.17 -11.59
C HIS A 160 18.11 -17.64 -11.74
N PHE A 161 18.36 -18.47 -10.72
CA PHE A 161 17.99 -19.88 -10.74
C PHE A 161 16.47 -20.08 -10.70
N ILE A 162 15.75 -19.23 -9.96
CA ILE A 162 14.28 -19.26 -9.94
C ILE A 162 13.74 -18.92 -11.33
N ALA A 163 14.24 -17.83 -11.94
CA ALA A 163 13.84 -17.43 -13.29
C ALA A 163 14.15 -18.51 -14.33
N GLU A 164 15.32 -19.15 -14.24
CA GLU A 164 15.69 -20.25 -15.14
C GLU A 164 14.76 -21.45 -15.03
N LYS A 165 14.41 -21.89 -13.80
CA LYS A 165 13.44 -22.97 -13.58
C LYS A 165 12.07 -22.64 -14.18
N ILE A 166 11.58 -21.43 -13.97
CA ILE A 166 10.31 -20.96 -14.53
C ILE A 166 10.36 -21.01 -16.05
N CYS A 167 11.42 -20.50 -16.68
CA CYS A 167 11.59 -20.54 -18.14
C CYS A 167 11.65 -21.96 -18.68
N LEU A 168 12.33 -22.88 -17.98
CA LEU A 168 12.42 -24.28 -18.34
C LEU A 168 11.05 -24.98 -18.24
N GLU A 169 10.31 -24.77 -17.17
CA GLU A 169 9.01 -25.44 -16.99
C GLU A 169 7.96 -24.89 -17.97
N ARG A 170 7.88 -23.54 -18.14
CA ARG A 170 6.92 -22.97 -19.10
C ARG A 170 7.19 -23.30 -20.56
N SER A 171 8.44 -23.69 -20.92
CA SER A 171 8.74 -24.14 -22.27
C SER A 171 8.13 -25.51 -22.60
N LYS A 172 7.80 -26.33 -21.59
CA LYS A 172 7.09 -27.58 -21.72
C LYS A 172 5.58 -27.37 -21.81
N ASN A 173 5.03 -26.60 -20.85
CA ASN A 173 3.63 -26.22 -20.78
C ASN A 173 3.49 -24.88 -20.06
N PRO A 174 2.55 -24.00 -20.47
CA PRO A 174 2.29 -22.75 -19.75
C PRO A 174 1.94 -23.02 -18.28
N ILE A 175 2.52 -22.23 -17.37
CA ILE A 175 2.23 -22.28 -15.93
C ILE A 175 0.91 -21.54 -15.71
N LYS A 176 -0.13 -22.25 -15.25
CA LYS A 176 -1.51 -21.74 -15.19
C LYS A 176 -1.98 -21.38 -13.79
N SER A 177 -1.35 -21.92 -12.75
CA SER A 177 -1.80 -21.74 -11.37
C SER A 177 -0.67 -21.29 -10.44
N ALA A 178 -1.07 -20.62 -9.35
CA ALA A 178 -0.16 -20.29 -8.28
C ALA A 178 0.43 -21.55 -7.62
N LYS A 179 -0.35 -22.63 -7.52
CA LYS A 179 0.12 -23.92 -7.00
C LYS A 179 1.27 -24.50 -7.82
N GLU A 180 1.15 -24.50 -9.16
CA GLU A 180 2.23 -24.94 -10.06
C GLU A 180 3.48 -24.07 -9.87
N LEU A 181 3.32 -22.76 -9.89
CA LEU A 181 4.42 -21.81 -9.68
C LEU A 181 5.10 -22.02 -8.32
N TYR A 182 4.32 -22.24 -7.26
CA TYR A 182 4.83 -22.54 -5.93
C TYR A 182 5.68 -23.81 -5.90
N GLN A 183 5.27 -24.88 -6.61
CA GLN A 183 6.03 -26.11 -6.71
C GLN A 183 7.35 -25.94 -7.45
N ILE A 184 7.38 -25.12 -8.52
CA ILE A 184 8.58 -24.81 -9.30
C ILE A 184 9.60 -24.04 -8.44
N ILE A 185 9.15 -23.02 -7.69
CA ILE A 185 10.00 -22.19 -6.82
C ILE A 185 10.49 -23.01 -5.61
N GLY A 186 9.60 -23.82 -5.02
CA GLY A 186 9.89 -24.67 -3.86
C GLY A 186 9.77 -23.97 -2.52
N LYS A 187 9.73 -24.79 -1.44
CA LYS A 187 9.52 -24.36 -0.04
C LYS A 187 10.74 -23.74 0.66
N GLY A 188 11.88 -23.61 -0.03
CA GLY A 188 13.13 -23.20 0.59
C GLY A 188 13.01 -21.87 1.36
N LYS A 189 13.78 -21.75 2.43
CA LYS A 189 13.98 -20.46 3.15
C LYS A 189 15.22 -19.78 2.64
N GLN A 190 15.21 -18.44 2.63
CA GLN A 190 16.40 -17.66 2.32
C GLN A 190 17.14 -17.30 3.61
N ASN A 191 18.26 -17.97 3.87
CA ASN A 191 19.11 -17.72 5.04
C ASN A 191 18.29 -17.59 6.35
N HIS A 192 18.59 -16.59 7.18
CA HIS A 192 17.93 -16.35 8.48
C HIS A 192 16.51 -15.73 8.39
N ARG A 193 15.93 -15.56 7.19
CA ARG A 193 14.58 -15.00 7.06
C ARG A 193 13.51 -16.04 7.47
N LYS A 194 12.51 -15.59 8.24
CA LYS A 194 11.35 -16.41 8.63
C LYS A 194 10.40 -16.69 7.45
N ILE A 195 10.51 -15.91 6.37
CA ILE A 195 9.62 -15.94 5.19
C ILE A 195 10.19 -16.88 4.13
N SER A 196 9.35 -17.69 3.49
CA SER A 196 9.77 -18.62 2.44
C SER A 196 10.19 -17.90 1.15
N LYS A 197 11.06 -18.52 0.35
CA LYS A 197 11.43 -18.01 -0.99
C LYS A 197 10.22 -17.84 -1.88
N ALA A 198 9.30 -18.79 -1.85
CA ALA A 198 8.07 -18.70 -2.63
C ALA A 198 7.23 -17.48 -2.24
N THR A 199 7.07 -17.18 -0.94
CA THR A 199 6.35 -15.98 -0.49
C THR A 199 7.00 -14.70 -1.02
N LEU A 200 8.33 -14.62 -1.00
CA LEU A 200 9.06 -13.46 -1.53
C LEU A 200 8.94 -13.34 -3.05
N ALA A 201 8.96 -14.47 -3.76
CA ALA A 201 8.76 -14.48 -5.21
C ALA A 201 7.32 -14.06 -5.60
N PHE A 202 6.32 -14.53 -4.87
CA PHE A 202 4.92 -14.12 -5.06
C PHE A 202 4.74 -12.62 -4.76
N GLN A 203 5.36 -12.11 -3.70
CA GLN A 203 5.40 -10.67 -3.42
C GLN A 203 6.03 -9.91 -4.59
N ALA A 204 7.13 -10.40 -5.15
CA ALA A 204 7.81 -9.75 -6.26
C ALA A 204 6.94 -9.68 -7.52
N ILE A 205 6.27 -10.78 -7.88
CA ILE A 205 5.32 -10.82 -9.01
C ILE A 205 4.15 -9.87 -8.77
N ARG A 206 3.58 -9.86 -7.57
CA ARG A 206 2.48 -8.97 -7.18
C ARG A 206 2.86 -7.49 -7.33
N ILE A 207 4.04 -7.13 -6.85
CA ILE A 207 4.59 -5.76 -6.98
C ILE A 207 4.69 -5.37 -8.47
N GLU A 208 5.16 -6.28 -9.32
CA GLU A 208 5.26 -6.03 -10.76
C GLU A 208 3.89 -5.90 -11.43
N VAL A 209 2.96 -6.84 -11.19
CA VAL A 209 1.59 -6.81 -11.75
C VAL A 209 0.89 -5.48 -11.44
N ASN A 210 0.99 -5.02 -10.19
CA ASN A 210 0.25 -3.86 -9.70
C ASN A 210 1.08 -2.57 -9.69
N GLN A 211 2.35 -2.62 -10.12
CA GLN A 211 3.28 -1.49 -10.13
C GLN A 211 3.37 -0.79 -8.76
N GLU A 212 3.25 -1.56 -7.65
CA GLU A 212 3.01 -1.04 -6.29
C GLU A 212 4.02 0.02 -5.86
N LEU A 213 5.32 -0.22 -6.09
CA LEU A 213 6.37 0.72 -5.70
C LEU A 213 6.40 1.99 -6.56
N LYS A 214 6.01 1.89 -7.84
CA LYS A 214 5.88 3.05 -8.73
C LYS A 214 4.70 3.90 -8.29
N VAL A 215 3.54 3.29 -8.10
CA VAL A 215 2.31 3.95 -7.64
C VAL A 215 2.53 4.67 -6.31
N LEU A 216 3.24 4.04 -5.36
CA LEU A 216 3.58 4.68 -4.08
C LEU A 216 4.50 5.90 -4.27
N LYS A 217 5.51 5.80 -5.13
CA LYS A 217 6.41 6.93 -5.40
C LYS A 217 5.66 8.10 -6.09
N ASP A 218 4.80 7.78 -7.04
CA ASP A 218 4.01 8.78 -7.77
C ASP A 218 3.05 9.50 -6.81
N PHE A 219 2.35 8.75 -5.93
CA PHE A 219 1.50 9.32 -4.89
C PHE A 219 2.24 10.27 -3.96
N LEU A 220 3.40 9.84 -3.45
CA LEU A 220 4.22 10.68 -2.57
C LEU A 220 4.76 11.91 -3.31
N GLY A 221 5.11 11.77 -4.60
CA GLY A 221 5.50 12.87 -5.45
C GLY A 221 4.37 13.89 -5.66
N HIS A 222 3.13 13.43 -5.88
CA HIS A 222 1.96 14.30 -5.97
C HIS A 222 1.68 15.04 -4.65
N LEU A 223 1.83 14.39 -3.50
CA LEU A 223 1.72 15.06 -2.18
C LEU A 223 2.83 16.09 -1.95
N GLU A 224 4.06 15.81 -2.40
CA GLU A 224 5.16 16.76 -2.34
C GLU A 224 4.89 18.04 -3.16
N ASN A 225 4.24 17.90 -4.30
CA ASN A 225 3.84 19.01 -5.16
C ASN A 225 2.61 19.75 -4.61
N LEU A 226 1.62 19.00 -4.10
CA LEU A 226 0.39 19.56 -3.54
C LEU A 226 0.63 20.35 -2.25
N LYS A 227 1.54 19.89 -1.39
CA LYS A 227 1.85 20.48 -0.06
C LYS A 227 0.58 20.76 0.75
N PRO A 228 -0.20 19.71 1.10
CA PRO A 228 -1.46 19.92 1.84
C PRO A 228 -1.20 20.71 3.12
N LYS A 229 -2.14 21.59 3.51
CA LYS A 229 -1.98 22.47 4.70
C LYS A 229 -2.66 21.86 5.91
N ASN A 230 -1.97 21.84 7.06
CA ASN A 230 -2.53 21.31 8.32
C ASN A 230 -3.12 19.90 8.15
N CYS A 231 -2.39 19.04 7.45
CA CYS A 231 -2.87 17.72 7.05
C CYS A 231 -1.98 16.59 7.62
N ILE A 232 -2.61 15.59 8.18
CA ILE A 232 -1.94 14.38 8.65
C ILE A 232 -1.99 13.33 7.54
N LEU A 233 -0.84 12.77 7.19
CA LEU A 233 -0.70 11.61 6.32
C LEU A 233 -0.28 10.41 7.16
N ALA A 234 -1.05 9.32 7.11
CA ALA A 234 -0.65 8.03 7.66
C ALA A 234 -0.58 6.97 6.54
N ILE A 235 0.52 6.22 6.51
CA ILE A 235 0.73 5.14 5.55
C ILE A 235 1.04 3.86 6.33
N ILE A 236 0.27 2.80 6.04
CA ILE A 236 0.51 1.43 6.51
C ILE A 236 1.14 0.66 5.36
N SER A 237 2.33 0.10 5.58
CA SER A 237 3.08 -0.71 4.62
C SER A 237 3.27 -2.12 5.15
N PHE A 238 3.42 -3.11 4.26
CA PHE A 238 3.49 -4.53 4.62
C PHE A 238 4.83 -5.19 4.27
N HIS A 239 5.70 -4.50 3.55
CA HIS A 239 7.05 -5.01 3.28
C HIS A 239 8.11 -3.90 3.33
N SER A 240 9.38 -4.34 3.42
CA SER A 240 10.53 -3.47 3.63
C SER A 240 10.76 -2.43 2.54
N LEU A 241 10.40 -2.74 1.30
CA LEU A 241 10.60 -1.83 0.16
C LEU A 241 9.66 -0.62 0.25
N GLU A 242 8.39 -0.84 0.60
CA GLU A 242 7.41 0.24 0.83
C GLU A 242 7.85 1.12 1.99
N ASP A 243 8.13 0.52 3.17
CA ASP A 243 8.56 1.24 4.37
C ASP A 243 9.79 2.11 4.11
N ARG A 244 10.74 1.60 3.29
CA ARG A 244 11.96 2.32 2.89
C ARG A 244 11.64 3.55 2.05
N ILE A 245 10.69 3.44 1.10
CA ILE A 245 10.24 4.56 0.26
C ILE A 245 9.57 5.63 1.12
N VAL A 246 8.58 5.25 1.95
CA VAL A 246 7.88 6.17 2.84
C VAL A 246 8.85 6.90 3.77
N LYS A 247 9.75 6.15 4.42
CA LYS A 247 10.78 6.72 5.30
C LYS A 247 11.67 7.74 4.58
N LYS A 248 12.06 7.44 3.32
CA LYS A 248 12.90 8.33 2.52
C LYS A 248 12.19 9.65 2.21
N PHE A 249 10.93 9.58 1.80
CA PHE A 249 10.13 10.79 1.52
C PHE A 249 9.88 11.61 2.78
N PHE A 250 9.46 11.00 3.88
CA PHE A 250 9.23 11.72 5.15
C PHE A 250 10.51 12.39 5.67
N LYS A 251 11.67 11.71 5.56
CA LYS A 251 12.96 12.31 5.90
C LYS A 251 13.30 13.49 4.99
N LYS A 252 13.03 13.41 3.69
CA LYS A 252 13.23 14.50 2.73
C LYS A 252 12.35 15.69 3.10
N TRP A 253 11.05 15.47 3.31
CA TRP A 253 10.06 16.51 3.61
C TRP A 253 10.27 17.21 4.96
N SER A 254 10.89 16.53 5.92
CA SER A 254 11.19 17.12 7.23
C SER A 254 12.49 17.95 7.28
N LYS A 255 13.28 17.96 6.21
CA LYS A 255 14.52 18.72 6.16
C LYS A 255 14.24 20.19 5.85
N ASN A 256 14.78 21.09 6.70
CA ASN A 256 14.77 22.52 6.44
C ASN A 256 15.80 22.91 5.37
N CYS A 257 17.00 22.33 5.43
CA CYS A 257 18.08 22.58 4.49
C CYS A 257 18.06 21.55 3.36
N ILE A 258 18.10 22.03 2.11
CA ILE A 258 18.17 21.25 0.87
C ILE A 258 19.51 21.39 0.13
N CYS A 259 20.48 22.09 0.72
CA CYS A 259 21.82 22.19 0.18
C CYS A 259 22.48 20.82 0.07
N ASP A 260 23.46 20.69 -0.83
CA ASP A 260 24.33 19.52 -0.91
C ASP A 260 25.07 19.32 0.42
N GLU A 261 25.25 18.06 0.85
CA GLU A 261 25.93 17.74 2.12
C GLU A 261 27.40 18.19 2.16
N LYS A 262 27.99 18.54 1.01
CA LYS A 262 29.37 19.07 0.89
C LYS A 262 29.45 20.58 1.17
N ILE A 263 28.34 21.29 1.22
CA ILE A 263 28.32 22.73 1.46
C ILE A 263 28.44 22.99 2.96
N MET A 264 29.51 23.67 3.36
CA MET A 264 29.80 23.96 4.78
C MET A 264 28.82 24.96 5.42
N ARG A 265 28.26 25.89 4.65
CA ARG A 265 27.32 26.92 5.11
C ARG A 265 26.05 26.87 4.30
N CYS A 266 24.90 26.82 5.00
CA CYS A 266 23.60 26.79 4.33
C CYS A 266 23.35 28.04 3.50
N GLU A 267 23.04 27.84 2.21
CA GLU A 267 22.74 28.87 1.22
C GLU A 267 21.27 28.91 0.79
N CYS A 268 20.49 27.87 1.16
CA CYS A 268 19.11 27.71 0.72
C CYS A 268 18.05 28.39 1.61
N GLY A 269 18.47 29.17 2.62
CA GLY A 269 17.55 29.83 3.57
C GLY A 269 17.01 28.97 4.69
N ASN A 270 17.27 27.63 4.68
CA ASN A 270 16.94 26.69 5.77
C ASN A 270 15.44 26.66 6.17
N ASN A 271 14.51 26.82 5.21
CA ASN A 271 13.08 26.91 5.43
C ASN A 271 12.24 25.99 4.50
N HIS A 272 12.85 24.90 3.99
CA HIS A 272 12.24 24.03 2.98
C HIS A 272 11.40 22.87 3.55
N SER A 273 11.36 22.68 4.87
CA SER A 273 10.55 21.62 5.47
C SER A 273 9.08 21.79 5.13
N LEU A 274 8.46 20.73 4.63
CA LEU A 274 7.02 20.64 4.41
C LEU A 274 6.23 20.35 5.69
N GLY A 275 6.94 19.93 6.76
CA GLY A 275 6.29 19.55 8.01
C GLY A 275 7.20 18.68 8.89
N GLN A 276 6.57 17.85 9.71
CA GLN A 276 7.27 17.06 10.71
C GLN A 276 6.84 15.58 10.72
N ILE A 277 7.79 14.71 11.03
CA ILE A 277 7.53 13.28 11.23
C ILE A 277 6.83 13.08 12.58
N ILE A 278 5.60 12.56 12.58
CA ILE A 278 4.85 12.23 13.80
C ILE A 278 5.45 10.97 14.44
N THR A 279 5.71 9.93 13.63
CA THR A 279 6.20 8.64 14.11
C THR A 279 7.71 8.52 13.89
N LYS A 280 8.53 8.78 14.92
CA LYS A 280 9.99 8.62 14.84
C LYS A 280 10.41 7.18 14.48
N LYS A 281 9.70 6.18 15.02
CA LYS A 281 9.80 4.77 14.65
C LYS A 281 8.47 4.34 14.02
N ALA A 282 8.52 3.36 13.10
CA ALA A 282 7.27 2.79 12.58
C ALA A 282 6.48 2.14 13.71
N ILE A 283 5.17 2.35 13.73
CA ILE A 283 4.26 1.68 14.65
C ILE A 283 3.95 0.30 14.05
N SER A 284 3.99 -0.73 14.87
CA SER A 284 3.67 -2.12 14.50
C SER A 284 2.53 -2.62 15.36
N ALA A 285 1.85 -3.67 14.89
CA ALA A 285 0.74 -4.28 15.59
C ALA A 285 1.08 -4.71 17.02
N SER A 286 0.15 -4.51 17.94
CA SER A 286 0.25 -4.96 19.31
C SER A 286 0.20 -6.50 19.40
N LYS A 287 0.63 -7.07 20.54
CA LYS A 287 0.52 -8.52 20.77
C LYS A 287 -0.95 -8.99 20.73
N GLU A 288 -1.87 -8.16 21.21
CA GLU A 288 -3.30 -8.46 21.21
C GLU A 288 -3.88 -8.48 19.79
N GLU A 289 -3.46 -7.54 18.94
CA GLU A 289 -3.85 -7.51 17.55
C GLU A 289 -3.31 -8.73 16.80
N LEU A 290 -2.04 -9.10 17.03
CA LEU A 290 -1.42 -10.27 16.41
C LEU A 290 -2.15 -11.58 16.71
N LEU A 291 -2.71 -11.71 17.91
CA LEU A 291 -3.52 -12.88 18.29
C LEU A 291 -4.85 -12.93 17.52
N LYS A 292 -5.45 -11.77 17.23
CA LYS A 292 -6.73 -11.65 16.52
C LYS A 292 -6.58 -11.61 15.00
N ASN A 293 -5.49 -11.01 14.54
CA ASN A 293 -5.19 -10.79 13.12
C ASN A 293 -3.70 -11.03 12.83
N SER A 294 -3.34 -12.27 12.52
CA SER A 294 -1.94 -12.64 12.22
C SER A 294 -1.37 -11.90 10.99
N ARG A 295 -2.23 -11.39 10.10
CA ARG A 295 -1.83 -10.62 8.89
C ARG A 295 -1.24 -9.26 9.22
N SER A 296 -1.52 -8.70 10.42
CA SER A 296 -0.91 -7.46 10.89
C SER A 296 0.58 -7.59 11.28
N SER A 297 1.12 -8.81 11.29
CA SER A 297 2.48 -9.10 11.75
C SER A 297 3.60 -8.38 10.98
N CYS A 298 3.39 -8.09 9.70
CA CYS A 298 4.33 -7.36 8.86
C CYS A 298 3.98 -5.87 8.70
N ALA A 299 2.83 -5.43 9.22
CA ALA A 299 2.35 -4.06 9.10
C ALA A 299 3.26 -3.06 9.84
N LYS A 300 3.51 -1.93 9.18
CA LYS A 300 4.27 -0.80 9.71
C LYS A 300 3.58 0.50 9.34
N MET A 301 3.10 1.25 10.32
CA MET A 301 2.52 2.56 10.09
C MET A 301 3.53 3.67 10.33
N ARG A 302 3.58 4.61 9.39
CA ARG A 302 4.29 5.89 9.53
C ARG A 302 3.34 7.03 9.32
N ALA A 303 3.53 8.11 10.09
CA ALA A 303 2.72 9.31 9.97
C ALA A 303 3.59 10.56 9.88
N PHE A 304 3.10 11.52 9.05
CA PHE A 304 3.70 12.80 8.78
C PHE A 304 2.63 13.91 8.91
N TYR A 305 2.99 15.05 9.48
CA TYR A 305 2.15 16.21 9.54
C TYR A 305 2.67 17.29 8.60
N PHE A 306 1.88 17.68 7.62
CA PHE A 306 2.16 18.82 6.75
C PHE A 306 1.76 20.11 7.47
N ASN A 307 2.70 21.04 7.57
CA ASN A 307 2.47 22.35 8.20
C ASN A 307 1.65 23.27 7.29
N ASN A 308 1.12 24.34 7.87
CA ASN A 308 0.66 25.47 7.09
C ASN A 308 1.88 26.31 6.67
N LEU A 309 2.21 26.32 5.39
CA LEU A 309 3.37 27.03 4.86
C LEU A 309 3.12 28.54 4.66
N ASP A 310 1.87 29.01 4.81
CA ASP A 310 1.51 30.44 4.64
C ASP A 310 2.02 31.32 5.80
N ASN A 311 2.46 30.70 6.91
CA ASN A 311 2.95 31.40 8.11
C ASN A 311 4.49 31.39 8.23
N LYS A 312 5.22 31.19 7.14
CA LYS A 312 6.69 31.23 7.13
C LYS A 312 7.23 32.44 6.38
#